data_3ad8b5cef0a81ccbdd8f71e4a9f5064d
#
_entry.id   3ad8b5cef0a81ccbdd8f71e4a9f5064d
#
_cell.length_a   1.000
_cell.length_b   1.000
_cell.length_c   1.000
_cell.angle_alpha   90.00
_cell.angle_beta   90.00
_cell.angle_gamma   90.00
#
_symmetry.space_group_name_H-M   'P 1'
#
loop_
_entity.id
_entity.type
_entity.pdbx_description
1 polymer ?
#
loop_
_entity_poly.entity_id
_entity_poly.type
_entity_poly.pdbx_seq_one_letter_code
_entity_poly.pdbx_strand_id
1 'polypeptide(L)' 'MNFAKIAALIAALSIAVVYLSVSLYITVAILKLITNM' A
#
# COMPACT_ATOMS: atom_id res chain seq x y z
N MET A 1 19.76 -1.78 -21.06
CA MET A 1 18.89 -1.75 -19.90
C MET A 1 19.19 -2.94 -18.99
N ASN A 2 19.33 -2.69 -17.71
CA ASN A 2 19.70 -3.72 -16.77
C ASN A 2 18.44 -4.36 -16.20
N PHE A 3 18.29 -5.66 -16.41
CA PHE A 3 17.13 -6.40 -15.91
C PHE A 3 16.97 -6.28 -14.41
N ALA A 4 18.07 -6.29 -13.66
CA ALA A 4 18.04 -6.16 -12.21
C ALA A 4 17.44 -4.81 -11.78
N LYS A 5 17.74 -3.75 -12.51
CA LYS A 5 17.22 -2.42 -12.23
C LYS A 5 15.70 -2.37 -12.44
N ILE A 6 15.22 -2.96 -13.52
CA ILE A 6 13.80 -3.01 -13.83
C ILE A 6 13.06 -3.83 -12.78
N ALA A 7 13.60 -4.98 -12.39
CA ALA A 7 13.00 -5.82 -11.36
C ALA A 7 12.93 -5.09 -10.01
N ALA A 8 13.97 -4.34 -9.66
CA ALA A 8 13.99 -3.56 -8.42
C ALA A 8 12.91 -2.46 -8.43
N LEU A 9 12.74 -1.79 -9.55
CA LEU A 9 11.72 -0.75 -9.70
C LEU A 9 10.30 -1.33 -9.57
N ILE A 10 10.06 -2.47 -10.21
CA ILE A 10 8.75 -3.14 -10.13
C ILE A 10 8.48 -3.59 -8.70
N ALA A 11 9.46 -4.16 -8.02
CA ALA A 11 9.31 -4.60 -6.63
C ALA A 11 9.01 -3.42 -5.71
N ALA A 12 9.74 -2.32 -5.86
CA ALA A 12 9.53 -1.12 -5.06
C ALA A 12 8.13 -0.55 -5.27
N LEU A 13 7.67 -0.50 -6.51
CA LEU A 13 6.34 -0.01 -6.85
C LEU A 13 5.25 -0.90 -6.24
N SER A 14 5.42 -2.21 -6.33
CA SER A 14 4.47 -3.17 -5.76
C SER A 14 4.35 -3.01 -4.25
N ILE A 15 5.47 -2.88 -3.56
CA ILE A 15 5.50 -2.67 -2.11
C ILE A 15 4.78 -1.37 -1.74
N ALA A 16 5.02 -0.30 -2.48
CA ALA A 16 4.38 0.98 -2.25
C ALA A 16 2.85 0.89 -2.40
N VAL A 17 2.38 0.20 -3.43
CA VAL A 17 0.95 0.03 -3.67
C VAL A 17 0.30 -0.76 -2.54
N VAL A 18 0.93 -1.85 -2.10
CA VAL A 18 0.43 -2.66 -0.99
C VAL A 18 0.38 -1.83 0.29
N TYR A 19 1.42 -1.06 0.54
CA TYR A 19 1.49 -0.22 1.73
C TYR A 19 0.35 0.81 1.76
N LEU A 20 0.11 1.48 0.65
CA LEU A 20 -0.97 2.46 0.53
C LEU A 20 -2.34 1.79 0.70
N SER A 21 -2.54 0.63 0.12
CA SER A 21 -3.81 -0.10 0.22
C SER A 21 -4.12 -0.49 1.66
N VAL A 22 -3.14 -1.02 2.37
CA VAL A 22 -3.30 -1.41 3.78
C VAL A 22 -3.57 -0.18 4.64
N SER A 23 -2.84 0.91 4.39
CA SER A 23 -3.05 2.18 5.12
C SER A 23 -4.47 2.68 4.96
N LEU A 24 -4.98 2.70 3.74
CA LEU A 24 -6.36 3.13 3.47
C LEU A 24 -7.37 2.23 4.16
N TYR A 25 -7.14 0.93 4.12
CA TYR A 25 -8.04 -0.04 4.75
C TYR A 25 -8.13 0.21 6.27
N ILE A 26 -6.99 0.37 6.91
CA ILE A 26 -6.94 0.60 8.36
C ILE A 26 -7.61 1.93 8.71
N THR A 27 -7.35 2.97 7.93
CA THR A 27 -7.95 4.30 8.17
C THR A 27 -9.48 4.24 8.09
N VAL A 28 -10.01 3.58 7.07
CA VAL A 28 -11.45 3.44 6.91
C VAL A 28 -12.05 2.60 8.04
N ALA A 29 -11.36 1.53 8.45
CA ALA A 29 -11.80 0.69 9.56
C ALA A 29 -11.90 1.49 10.86
N ILE A 30 -10.92 2.32 11.15
CA ILE A 30 -10.93 3.17 12.35
C ILE A 30 -12.07 4.18 12.28
N LEU A 31 -12.25 4.83 11.13
CA LEU A 31 -13.33 5.80 10.95
C LEU A 31 -14.70 5.14 11.15
N LYS A 32 -14.86 3.93 10.64
CA LYS A 32 -16.12 3.19 10.80
C LYS A 32 -16.41 2.89 12.26
N LEU A 33 -15.40 2.49 13.02
CA LEU A 33 -15.55 2.22 14.44
C LEU A 33 -15.96 3.47 15.21
N ILE A 34 -15.34 4.60 14.90
CA ILE A 34 -15.66 5.87 15.54
C ILE A 34 -17.08 6.31 15.20
N THR A 35 -17.49 6.14 13.94
CA THR A 35 -18.83 6.51 13.50
C THR A 35 -19.92 5.62 14.12
N ASN A 36 -19.56 4.38 14.43
CA ASN A 36 -20.49 3.41 15.03
C ASN A 36 -20.70 3.60 16.54
N MET A 37 -19.92 4.47 17.14
CA MET A 37 -20.06 4.77 18.57
C MET A 37 -21.17 5.76 18.87
#